data_55b0bdc429c8473e8e94b4f5d2c44a27
#
_entry.id   55b0bdc429c8473e8e94b4f5d2c44a27
#
_cell.length_a   1.000
_cell.length_b   1.000
_cell.length_c   1.000
_cell.angle_alpha   90.00
_cell.angle_beta   90.00
_cell.angle_gamma   90.00
#
_symmetry.space_group_name_H-M   'P 1'
#
loop_
_entity.id
_entity.type
_entity.pdbx_description
1 polymer ?
#
loop_
_entity_poly.entity_id
_entity_poly.type
_entity_poly.pdbx_seq_one_letter_code
_entity_poly.pdbx_strand_id
1 'polypeptide(L)'
;MTGTFDRPATTPVVRRRRPAFAAPRDEIDVPPLDQIAPPLDPPWRKEDTDTPDRKALYLHPDGHNVGLRIQSRGFAIQTWITAGPDLPPLPDSATAAEQAEAQAARDARLQPGRTWHAVLNTRTSTALATDLGALVRDRLLPALTNKPRGIPAPPPPARIGQSDPTSTPEGIQK
;
A
#
# COMPACT_ATOMS: atom_id res chain seq x y z
N MET A 1 -32.90 -0.27 67.13
CA MET A 1 -31.66 -0.71 66.40
C MET A 1 -31.62 -0.03 65.02
N THR A 2 -30.95 1.09 64.97
CA THR A 2 -30.84 1.95 63.74
C THR A 2 -29.48 1.66 63.12
N GLY A 3 -29.49 0.95 62.01
CA GLY A 3 -28.29 0.65 61.21
C GLY A 3 -27.94 1.82 60.29
N THR A 4 -26.82 2.47 60.56
CA THR A 4 -26.25 3.52 59.72
C THR A 4 -25.51 2.86 58.57
N PHE A 5 -26.00 3.04 57.32
CA PHE A 5 -25.29 2.63 56.09
C PHE A 5 -24.22 3.68 55.74
N ASP A 6 -22.99 3.27 55.90
CA ASP A 6 -21.82 4.02 55.54
C ASP A 6 -21.68 4.00 53.99
N ARG A 7 -21.70 5.17 53.35
CA ARG A 7 -21.65 5.32 51.92
C ARG A 7 -20.19 5.46 51.49
N PRO A 8 -19.65 4.57 50.65
CA PRO A 8 -18.25 4.67 50.21
C PRO A 8 -18.01 5.96 49.45
N ALA A 9 -16.95 6.68 49.80
CA ALA A 9 -16.51 7.91 49.19
C ALA A 9 -16.12 7.66 47.72
N THR A 10 -16.81 8.33 46.81
CA THR A 10 -16.53 8.30 45.36
C THR A 10 -15.25 9.09 45.08
N THR A 11 -14.18 8.40 44.76
CA THR A 11 -12.91 9.00 44.33
C THR A 11 -13.12 9.78 43.03
N PRO A 12 -12.75 11.07 42.93
CA PRO A 12 -12.91 11.84 41.71
C PRO A 12 -11.97 11.30 40.63
N VAL A 13 -12.55 10.82 39.52
CA VAL A 13 -11.81 10.43 38.33
C VAL A 13 -11.22 11.70 37.71
N VAL A 14 -9.92 11.88 37.89
CA VAL A 14 -9.17 12.95 37.24
C VAL A 14 -9.15 12.65 35.75
N ARG A 15 -10.07 13.26 34.99
CA ARG A 15 -10.02 13.26 33.52
C ARG A 15 -8.74 13.99 33.09
N ARG A 16 -7.71 13.23 32.72
CA ARG A 16 -6.56 13.78 32.01
C ARG A 16 -7.07 14.53 30.79
N ARG A 17 -6.99 15.86 30.81
CA ARG A 17 -7.23 16.68 29.64
C ARG A 17 -6.25 16.18 28.56
N ARG A 18 -6.80 15.66 27.45
CA ARG A 18 -5.99 15.42 26.25
C ARG A 18 -5.32 16.75 25.90
N PRO A 19 -4.00 16.76 25.64
CA PRO A 19 -3.34 17.98 25.18
C PRO A 19 -4.11 18.49 23.97
N ALA A 20 -4.44 19.78 24.00
CA ALA A 20 -5.04 20.48 22.86
C ALA A 20 -4.10 20.24 21.68
N PHE A 21 -4.57 19.48 20.70
CA PHE A 21 -3.79 19.14 19.51
C PHE A 21 -3.36 20.42 18.82
N ALA A 22 -2.09 20.43 18.50
CA ALA A 22 -1.32 21.43 17.81
C ALA A 22 -2.11 22.25 16.77
N ALA A 23 -1.66 23.49 16.60
CA ALA A 23 -2.05 24.41 15.55
C ALA A 23 -2.38 23.70 14.21
N PRO A 24 -3.32 24.24 13.43
CA PRO A 24 -3.64 23.68 12.13
C PRO A 24 -2.33 23.52 11.35
N ARG A 25 -1.98 22.27 11.06
CA ARG A 25 -0.82 21.98 10.21
C ARG A 25 -1.14 22.62 8.87
N ASP A 26 -0.30 23.53 8.45
CA ASP A 26 -0.45 24.27 7.21
C ASP A 26 -0.79 23.29 6.08
N GLU A 27 -1.91 23.54 5.42
CA GLU A 27 -2.28 22.82 4.21
C GLU A 27 -1.24 23.15 3.15
N ILE A 28 -0.69 22.10 2.50
CA ILE A 28 0.25 22.31 1.41
C ILE A 28 -0.55 22.63 0.17
N ASP A 29 -0.25 23.75 -0.46
CA ASP A 29 -0.80 24.11 -1.76
C ASP A 29 -0.18 23.22 -2.83
N VAL A 30 -0.92 22.19 -3.25
CA VAL A 30 -0.56 21.29 -4.31
C VAL A 30 -1.31 21.70 -5.58
N PRO A 31 -0.61 21.87 -6.72
CA PRO A 31 -1.30 22.16 -7.96
C PRO A 31 -2.37 21.10 -8.28
N PRO A 32 -3.47 21.49 -8.94
CA PRO A 32 -4.51 20.58 -9.36
C PRO A 32 -3.95 19.39 -10.16
N LEU A 33 -4.50 18.19 -9.94
CA LEU A 33 -4.02 16.98 -10.62
C LEU A 33 -4.18 17.02 -12.13
N ASP A 34 -5.17 17.71 -12.64
CA ASP A 34 -5.34 17.89 -14.09
C ASP A 34 -4.18 18.64 -14.75
N GLN A 35 -3.41 19.43 -13.98
CA GLN A 35 -2.23 20.16 -14.45
C GLN A 35 -0.93 19.36 -14.32
N ILE A 36 -0.83 18.49 -13.31
CA ILE A 36 0.41 17.78 -12.96
C ILE A 36 0.36 16.27 -13.23
N ALA A 37 -0.82 15.71 -13.48
CA ALA A 37 -0.95 14.30 -13.80
C ALA A 37 -0.26 14.00 -15.15
N PRO A 38 0.64 12.99 -15.19
CA PRO A 38 1.39 12.70 -16.40
C PRO A 38 0.46 12.21 -17.51
N PRO A 39 0.68 12.65 -18.75
CA PRO A 39 0.03 11.99 -19.88
C PRO A 39 0.52 10.55 -19.96
N LEU A 40 -0.37 9.62 -20.26
CA LEU A 40 -0.03 8.25 -20.59
C LEU A 40 -0.20 8.03 -22.08
N ASP A 41 0.76 7.32 -22.68
CA ASP A 41 0.73 7.01 -24.10
C ASP A 41 -0.46 6.09 -24.45
N PRO A 42 -1.03 6.19 -25.65
CA PRO A 42 -2.04 5.24 -26.10
C PRO A 42 -1.57 3.79 -25.91
N PRO A 43 -2.47 2.88 -25.54
CA PRO A 43 -3.92 3.03 -25.59
C PRO A 43 -4.60 3.52 -24.29
N TRP A 44 -3.83 4.01 -23.31
CA TRP A 44 -4.40 4.59 -22.09
C TRP A 44 -5.29 5.79 -22.39
N ARG A 45 -6.44 5.88 -21.71
CA ARG A 45 -7.38 7.00 -21.82
C ARG A 45 -7.63 7.58 -20.43
N LYS A 46 -7.48 8.90 -20.33
CA LYS A 46 -7.89 9.62 -19.12
C LYS A 46 -9.41 9.65 -19.06
N GLU A 47 -9.95 9.30 -17.88
CA GLU A 47 -11.38 9.33 -17.62
C GLU A 47 -11.77 10.63 -16.91
N ASP A 48 -12.95 11.14 -17.23
CA ASP A 48 -13.52 12.27 -16.51
C ASP A 48 -13.90 11.84 -15.08
N THR A 49 -13.51 12.65 -14.12
CA THR A 49 -13.78 12.40 -12.70
C THR A 49 -14.53 13.58 -12.10
N ASP A 50 -15.33 13.34 -11.06
CA ASP A 50 -16.09 14.38 -10.36
C ASP A 50 -15.20 15.45 -9.70
N THR A 51 -13.92 15.15 -9.48
CA THR A 51 -12.95 16.01 -8.84
C THR A 51 -11.60 15.99 -9.59
N PRO A 52 -11.53 16.53 -10.81
CA PRO A 52 -10.34 16.40 -11.66
C PRO A 52 -9.12 17.14 -11.08
N ASP A 53 -9.35 18.13 -10.23
CA ASP A 53 -8.31 18.83 -9.46
C ASP A 53 -7.64 17.95 -8.40
N ARG A 54 -8.35 16.93 -7.89
CA ARG A 54 -7.87 16.07 -6.79
C ARG A 54 -7.72 14.60 -7.16
N LYS A 55 -8.29 14.17 -8.29
CA LYS A 55 -8.29 12.77 -8.74
C LYS A 55 -8.09 12.69 -10.25
N ALA A 56 -7.21 11.81 -10.69
CA ALA A 56 -7.09 11.42 -12.09
C ALA A 56 -7.21 9.89 -12.19
N LEU A 57 -7.88 9.43 -13.24
CA LEU A 57 -8.05 8.01 -13.53
C LEU A 57 -7.74 7.77 -15.00
N TYR A 58 -7.01 6.70 -15.28
CA TYR A 58 -6.68 6.26 -16.63
C TYR A 58 -7.12 4.82 -16.79
N LEU A 59 -7.76 4.53 -17.89
CA LEU A 59 -8.23 3.21 -18.26
C LEU A 59 -7.48 2.69 -19.48
N HIS A 60 -7.17 1.40 -19.44
CA HIS A 60 -6.59 0.66 -20.56
C HIS A 60 -7.63 -0.28 -21.16
N PRO A 61 -7.69 -0.49 -22.49
CA PRO A 61 -8.63 -1.42 -23.12
C PRO A 61 -8.60 -2.84 -22.53
N ASP A 62 -7.44 -3.29 -22.07
CA ASP A 62 -7.27 -4.59 -21.42
C ASP A 62 -7.81 -4.62 -19.97
N GLY A 63 -8.54 -3.59 -19.54
CA GLY A 63 -9.15 -3.51 -18.22
C GLY A 63 -8.21 -3.09 -17.08
N HIS A 64 -6.95 -2.76 -17.37
CA HIS A 64 -6.06 -2.16 -16.39
C HIS A 64 -6.50 -0.73 -16.06
N ASN A 65 -6.24 -0.27 -14.86
CA ASN A 65 -6.43 1.14 -14.52
C ASN A 65 -5.28 1.71 -13.69
N VAL A 66 -4.99 2.98 -13.89
CA VAL A 66 -4.05 3.78 -13.09
C VAL A 66 -4.82 4.93 -12.48
N GLY A 67 -4.71 5.10 -11.17
CA GLY A 67 -5.34 6.20 -10.48
C GLY A 67 -4.36 7.00 -9.64
N LEU A 68 -4.66 8.31 -9.52
CA LEU A 68 -3.93 9.26 -8.70
C LEU A 68 -4.92 10.04 -7.85
N ARG A 69 -4.57 10.34 -6.61
CA ARG A 69 -5.40 11.15 -5.71
C ARG A 69 -4.56 11.96 -4.75
N ILE A 70 -4.82 13.26 -4.68
CA ILE A 70 -4.27 14.11 -3.63
C ILE A 70 -4.96 13.73 -2.32
N GLN A 71 -4.18 13.34 -1.32
CA GLN A 71 -4.69 13.06 0.01
C GLN A 71 -5.13 14.35 0.70
N SER A 72 -5.97 14.21 1.73
CA SER A 72 -6.40 15.34 2.55
C SER A 72 -5.19 16.15 3.05
N ARG A 73 -5.27 17.47 2.98
CA ARG A 73 -4.21 18.44 3.34
C ARG A 73 -3.01 18.51 2.37
N GLY A 74 -3.04 17.85 1.21
CA GLY A 74 -1.99 17.99 0.20
C GLY A 74 -0.63 17.40 0.55
N PHE A 75 -0.47 16.62 1.63
CA PHE A 75 0.83 16.09 2.03
C PHE A 75 1.36 14.95 1.17
N ALA A 76 0.50 14.31 0.43
CA ALA A 76 0.88 13.20 -0.42
C ALA A 76 -0.08 13.03 -1.60
N ILE A 77 0.45 12.52 -2.70
CA ILE A 77 -0.33 11.99 -3.81
C ILE A 77 -0.25 10.47 -3.73
N GLN A 78 -1.38 9.86 -3.47
CA GLN A 78 -1.54 8.42 -3.57
C GLN A 78 -1.71 8.04 -5.02
N THR A 79 -0.95 7.05 -5.46
CA THR A 79 -1.05 6.47 -6.80
C THR A 79 -1.32 4.98 -6.70
N TRP A 80 -2.02 4.42 -7.65
CA TRP A 80 -2.25 2.99 -7.71
C TRP A 80 -2.38 2.50 -9.15
N ILE A 81 -2.10 1.22 -9.35
CA ILE A 81 -2.41 0.49 -10.56
C ILE A 81 -3.17 -0.77 -10.22
N THR A 82 -4.23 -1.06 -10.95
CA THR A 82 -5.01 -2.28 -10.81
C THR A 82 -4.86 -3.11 -12.08
N ALA A 83 -4.52 -4.37 -11.93
CA ALA A 83 -4.45 -5.30 -13.04
C ALA A 83 -5.86 -5.62 -13.55
N GLY A 84 -6.03 -5.61 -14.85
CA GLY A 84 -7.22 -6.08 -15.55
C GLY A 84 -7.39 -7.60 -15.46
N PRO A 85 -8.21 -8.18 -16.32
CA PRO A 85 -8.44 -9.63 -16.38
C PRO A 85 -7.14 -10.38 -16.69
N ASP A 86 -7.18 -11.68 -16.54
CA ASP A 86 -6.05 -12.56 -16.84
C ASP A 86 -5.74 -12.57 -18.34
N LEU A 87 -4.53 -13.03 -18.66
CA LEU A 87 -4.14 -13.27 -20.05
C LEU A 87 -5.05 -14.35 -20.65
N PRO A 88 -5.39 -14.23 -21.93
CA PRO A 88 -6.20 -15.24 -22.58
C PRO A 88 -5.53 -16.62 -22.46
N PRO A 89 -6.33 -17.71 -22.38
CA PRO A 89 -5.78 -19.04 -22.37
C PRO A 89 -5.04 -19.30 -23.69
N LEU A 90 -3.98 -20.10 -23.61
CA LEU A 90 -3.30 -20.59 -24.81
C LEU A 90 -4.21 -21.54 -25.57
N PRO A 91 -4.03 -21.67 -26.89
CA PRO A 91 -4.76 -22.67 -27.66
C PRO A 91 -4.36 -24.09 -27.21
N ASP A 92 -5.29 -25.04 -27.37
CA ASP A 92 -5.06 -26.44 -26.97
C ASP A 92 -3.85 -27.08 -27.69
N SER A 93 -3.45 -26.53 -28.83
CA SER A 93 -2.29 -26.95 -29.61
C SER A 93 -0.95 -26.42 -29.08
N ALA A 94 -0.96 -25.59 -28.01
CA ALA A 94 0.25 -25.03 -27.47
C ALA A 94 1.18 -26.11 -26.92
N THR A 95 2.46 -26.00 -27.20
CA THR A 95 3.50 -26.89 -26.70
C THR A 95 3.71 -26.73 -25.20
N ALA A 96 4.30 -27.71 -24.56
CA ALA A 96 4.63 -27.65 -23.14
C ALA A 96 5.56 -26.47 -22.80
N ALA A 97 6.45 -26.10 -23.74
CA ALA A 97 7.34 -24.95 -23.57
C ALA A 97 6.55 -23.61 -23.56
N GLU A 98 5.62 -23.45 -24.51
CA GLU A 98 4.76 -22.25 -24.57
C GLU A 98 3.84 -22.16 -23.35
N GLN A 99 3.32 -23.28 -22.87
CA GLN A 99 2.51 -23.31 -21.64
C GLN A 99 3.33 -22.91 -20.41
N ALA A 100 4.57 -23.39 -20.28
CA ALA A 100 5.46 -23.02 -19.19
C ALA A 100 5.85 -21.54 -19.23
N GLU A 101 6.13 -21.00 -20.41
CA GLU A 101 6.42 -19.57 -20.60
C GLU A 101 5.20 -18.69 -20.25
N ALA A 102 4.02 -19.06 -20.72
CA ALA A 102 2.79 -18.33 -20.41
C ALA A 102 2.47 -18.38 -18.90
N GLN A 103 2.71 -19.50 -18.24
CA GLN A 103 2.54 -19.59 -16.80
C GLN A 103 3.57 -18.71 -16.06
N ALA A 104 4.83 -18.73 -16.47
CA ALA A 104 5.85 -17.86 -15.91
C ALA A 104 5.49 -16.37 -16.10
N ALA A 105 4.95 -16.00 -17.25
CA ALA A 105 4.47 -14.65 -17.50
C ALA A 105 3.29 -14.25 -16.59
N ARG A 106 2.34 -15.18 -16.33
CA ARG A 106 1.25 -14.97 -15.38
C ARG A 106 1.77 -14.80 -13.95
N ASP A 107 2.74 -15.58 -13.54
CA ASP A 107 3.29 -15.54 -12.19
C ASP A 107 4.15 -14.28 -11.94
N ALA A 108 4.80 -13.79 -12.99
CA ALA A 108 5.62 -12.59 -12.92
C ALA A 108 4.82 -11.29 -12.83
N ARG A 109 3.60 -11.25 -13.32
CA ARG A 109 2.76 -10.03 -13.38
C ARG A 109 1.92 -9.82 -12.12
N LEU A 110 1.39 -8.61 -11.98
CA LEU A 110 0.36 -8.33 -10.99
C LEU A 110 -0.89 -9.16 -11.29
N GLN A 111 -1.36 -9.90 -10.30
CA GLN A 111 -2.50 -10.81 -10.45
C GLN A 111 -3.79 -10.05 -10.82
N PRO A 112 -4.71 -10.63 -11.58
CA PRO A 112 -5.97 -10.02 -11.97
C PRO A 112 -6.75 -9.43 -10.80
N GLY A 113 -7.25 -8.21 -10.96
CA GLY A 113 -7.99 -7.48 -9.93
C GLY A 113 -7.16 -7.01 -8.73
N ARG A 114 -5.88 -7.34 -8.67
CA ARG A 114 -5.00 -6.85 -7.61
C ARG A 114 -4.55 -5.43 -7.90
N THR A 115 -4.43 -4.65 -6.82
CA THR A 115 -4.00 -3.27 -6.86
C THR A 115 -2.66 -3.12 -6.16
N TRP A 116 -1.73 -2.42 -6.79
CA TRP A 116 -0.48 -2.00 -6.19
C TRP A 116 -0.46 -0.49 -6.00
N HIS A 117 0.04 -0.05 -4.86
CA HIS A 117 0.03 1.35 -4.46
C HIS A 117 1.45 1.90 -4.32
N ALA A 118 1.59 3.17 -4.69
CA ALA A 118 2.76 3.96 -4.35
C ALA A 118 2.32 5.35 -3.86
N VAL A 119 3.18 6.05 -3.14
CA VAL A 119 2.88 7.35 -2.58
C VAL A 119 4.02 8.30 -2.89
N LEU A 120 3.69 9.46 -3.43
CA LEU A 120 4.61 10.58 -3.58
C LEU A 120 4.39 11.58 -2.44
N ASN A 121 5.45 11.87 -1.69
CA ASN A 121 5.39 12.88 -0.64
C ASN A 121 5.59 14.27 -1.29
N THR A 122 4.58 15.12 -1.20
CA THR A 122 4.60 16.44 -1.81
C THR A 122 5.56 17.42 -1.13
N ARG A 123 5.90 17.19 0.13
CA ARG A 123 6.83 18.05 0.88
C ARG A 123 8.28 17.89 0.45
N THR A 124 8.64 16.74 -0.06
CA THR A 124 10.03 16.42 -0.45
C THR A 124 10.25 16.52 -1.97
N SER A 125 9.20 16.66 -2.74
CA SER A 125 9.26 16.81 -4.19
C SER A 125 9.49 18.28 -4.56
N THR A 126 10.54 18.55 -5.29
CA THR A 126 10.85 19.89 -5.85
C THR A 126 10.34 20.07 -7.28
N ALA A 127 9.98 18.96 -7.94
CA ALA A 127 9.48 18.92 -9.31
C ALA A 127 8.29 17.95 -9.42
N LEU A 128 7.18 18.30 -8.76
CA LEU A 128 6.07 17.40 -8.49
C LEU A 128 5.51 16.66 -9.72
N ALA A 129 5.35 17.37 -10.84
CA ALA A 129 4.87 16.77 -12.08
C ALA A 129 5.88 15.75 -12.65
N THR A 130 7.16 16.07 -12.61
CA THR A 130 8.24 15.18 -13.08
C THR A 130 8.34 13.93 -12.21
N ASP A 131 8.34 14.11 -10.89
CA ASP A 131 8.44 13.01 -9.92
C ASP A 131 7.21 12.10 -10.00
N LEU A 132 6.03 12.68 -10.20
CA LEU A 132 4.79 11.93 -10.40
C LEU A 132 4.83 11.13 -11.71
N GLY A 133 5.32 11.74 -12.78
CA GLY A 133 5.53 11.07 -14.06
C GLY A 133 6.50 9.90 -13.96
N ALA A 134 7.63 10.09 -13.27
CA ALA A 134 8.62 9.04 -13.03
C ALA A 134 8.01 7.92 -12.18
N LEU A 135 7.27 8.24 -11.13
CA LEU A 135 6.62 7.25 -10.27
C LEU A 135 5.64 6.37 -11.06
N VAL A 136 4.84 6.96 -11.93
CA VAL A 136 3.89 6.22 -12.78
C VAL A 136 4.64 5.34 -13.78
N ARG A 137 5.60 5.91 -14.51
CA ARG A 137 6.30 5.25 -15.61
C ARG A 137 7.26 4.16 -15.13
N ASP A 138 8.03 4.46 -14.07
CA ASP A 138 9.14 3.61 -13.65
C ASP A 138 8.75 2.60 -12.56
N ARG A 139 7.59 2.81 -11.93
CA ARG A 139 7.14 1.93 -10.85
C ARG A 139 5.75 1.35 -11.05
N LEU A 140 4.74 2.16 -11.42
CA LEU A 140 3.37 1.64 -11.54
C LEU A 140 3.20 0.80 -12.79
N LEU A 141 3.49 1.34 -13.96
CA LEU A 141 3.29 0.61 -15.22
C LEU A 141 4.08 -0.71 -15.29
N PRO A 142 5.36 -0.77 -14.89
CA PRO A 142 6.10 -2.02 -14.87
C PRO A 142 5.51 -3.09 -13.94
N ALA A 143 4.74 -2.70 -12.92
CA ALA A 143 4.11 -3.67 -12.02
C ALA A 143 3.09 -4.58 -12.72
N LEU A 144 2.56 -4.17 -13.87
CA LEU A 144 1.66 -5.02 -14.67
C LEU A 144 2.36 -6.25 -15.23
N THR A 145 3.63 -6.12 -15.63
CA THR A 145 4.41 -7.20 -16.25
C THR A 145 5.42 -7.80 -15.29
N ASN A 146 5.88 -7.02 -14.32
CA ASN A 146 6.88 -7.44 -13.34
C ASN A 146 6.41 -7.07 -11.93
N LYS A 147 5.72 -7.98 -11.30
CA LYS A 147 5.16 -7.81 -9.96
C LYS A 147 6.21 -7.29 -8.97
N PRO A 148 5.97 -6.15 -8.33
CA PRO A 148 6.89 -5.64 -7.32
C PRO A 148 7.09 -6.68 -6.22
N ARG A 149 8.34 -6.96 -5.89
CA ARG A 149 8.64 -7.84 -4.76
C ARG A 149 8.10 -7.18 -3.50
N GLY A 150 7.23 -7.89 -2.78
CA GLY A 150 6.79 -7.45 -1.47
C GLY A 150 8.00 -7.21 -0.57
N ILE A 151 7.93 -6.19 0.29
CA ILE A 151 8.93 -6.03 1.35
C ILE A 151 8.92 -7.35 2.12
N PRO A 152 10.06 -8.05 2.27
CA PRO A 152 10.11 -9.27 3.05
C PRO A 152 9.54 -8.98 4.44
N ALA A 153 8.65 -9.82 4.94
CA ALA A 153 8.21 -9.71 6.33
C ALA A 153 9.46 -9.69 7.22
N PRO A 154 9.53 -8.80 8.22
CA PRO A 154 10.65 -8.80 9.16
C PRO A 154 10.79 -10.24 9.72
N PRO A 155 12.01 -10.73 9.90
CA PRO A 155 12.21 -12.06 10.45
C PRO A 155 11.45 -12.15 11.79
N PRO A 156 10.79 -13.29 12.07
CA PRO A 156 10.10 -13.46 13.33
C PRO A 156 11.10 -13.16 14.46
N PRO A 157 10.66 -12.49 15.54
CA PRO A 157 11.55 -12.18 16.64
C PRO A 157 12.22 -13.47 17.09
N ALA A 158 13.54 -13.45 17.19
CA ALA A 158 14.31 -14.60 17.67
C ALA A 158 13.67 -15.02 19.00
N ARG A 159 13.22 -16.27 19.09
CA ARG A 159 12.69 -16.82 20.34
C ARG A 159 13.81 -16.82 21.35
N ILE A 160 13.89 -15.76 22.12
CA ILE A 160 14.78 -15.69 23.30
C ILE A 160 14.18 -16.68 24.31
N GLY A 161 14.91 -17.76 24.56
CA GLY A 161 14.63 -18.63 25.69
C GLY A 161 13.86 -19.92 25.38
N GLN A 162 14.36 -20.77 24.50
CA GLN A 162 14.25 -22.21 24.74
C GLN A 162 15.64 -22.72 25.08
N SER A 163 16.00 -22.55 26.36
CA SER A 163 17.04 -23.36 26.96
C SER A 163 16.54 -24.79 26.96
N ASP A 164 17.18 -25.66 26.21
CA ASP A 164 16.96 -27.10 26.27
C ASP A 164 17.24 -27.60 27.70
N PRO A 165 16.26 -28.15 28.42
CA PRO A 165 16.50 -28.77 29.72
C PRO A 165 16.89 -30.25 29.52
N THR A 166 17.96 -30.53 28.80
CA THR A 166 18.47 -31.92 28.70
C THR A 166 19.98 -31.93 28.80
N SER A 167 20.47 -31.67 29.98
CA SER A 167 21.77 -32.15 30.44
C SER A 167 21.59 -32.73 31.82
N THR A 168 21.14 -33.98 31.84
CA THR A 168 21.26 -34.86 32.98
C THR A 168 22.72 -35.27 33.10
N PRO A 169 23.43 -34.94 34.18
CA PRO A 169 24.75 -35.53 34.43
C PRO A 169 24.55 -36.96 34.96
N GLU A 170 24.83 -37.93 34.07
CA GLU A 170 24.85 -39.32 34.46
C GLU A 170 26.13 -39.60 35.29
N GLY A 171 25.86 -40.05 36.47
CA GLY A 171 26.44 -40.89 37.47
C GLY A 171 27.94 -41.17 37.44
N ILE A 172 28.60 -40.69 38.45
CA ILE A 172 29.82 -41.29 38.98
C ILE A 172 29.40 -42.56 39.72
N GLN A 173 29.75 -43.73 39.18
CA GLN A 173 29.86 -44.95 39.93
C GLN A 173 31.33 -45.27 40.15
N LYS A 174 31.60 -45.54 41.38
CA LYS A 174 32.81 -46.06 41.90
C LYS A 174 32.85 -47.58 41.73
#